data_ec6721caa01ee42e4d90fc19f0d30b49
#
_entry.id   ec6721caa01ee42e4d90fc19f0d30b49
#
_cell.length_a   1.000
_cell.length_b   1.000
_cell.length_c   1.000
_cell.angle_alpha   90.00
_cell.angle_beta   90.00
_cell.angle_gamma   90.00
#
_symmetry.space_group_name_H-M   'P 1'
#
loop_
_entity.id
_entity.type
_entity.pdbx_description
1 polymer ?
#
loop_
_entity_poly.entity_id
_entity_poly.type
_entity_poly.pdbx_seq_one_letter_code
_entity_poly.pdbx_strand_id
1 'polypeptide(L)'
;MAGFSGASIPVGNLGKAENKGIETALEVKKRVANGLFYSLRGNFSFARNKIIENDEPKPKYEYQDARGRRIDQTFGLVALGFFKDQDDIKNSPKQTFQSTVRPGDIKYKDINGDGVVDEYDKVAIGDPRTPEIMFGFGGTVAYKNFDVSLFFTGAAKTSFFLEGATVYPFLNGEGTWNVLREVYDNRWTSETAATAKYPIVLNANSYNNYQTSTMYMRNGSYLRLKSAEIGYTFKGRLIDKMFMDNIRLFCNGQNLLTLDYIKIVDPESNNGVGTVSYT
;
A
#
# COMPACT_ATOMS: atom_id res chain seq x y z
N MET A 1 -12.40 13.03 -29.93
CA MET A 1 -12.71 13.57 -31.29
C MET A 1 -11.50 14.11 -32.06
N ALA A 2 -10.29 14.03 -31.53
CA ALA A 2 -9.09 14.54 -32.23
C ALA A 2 -8.53 13.61 -33.32
N GLY A 3 -8.98 12.36 -33.39
CA GLY A 3 -8.48 11.38 -34.37
C GLY A 3 -8.98 11.57 -35.82
N PHE A 4 -9.89 12.50 -36.09
CA PHE A 4 -10.49 12.70 -37.43
C PHE A 4 -9.76 13.72 -38.31
N SER A 5 -8.85 14.52 -37.73
CA SER A 5 -8.22 15.62 -38.47
C SER A 5 -6.81 15.33 -38.99
N GLY A 6 -6.22 14.18 -38.69
CA GLY A 6 -4.84 13.87 -39.02
C GLY A 6 -3.80 14.80 -38.37
N ALA A 7 -4.23 15.70 -37.50
CA ALA A 7 -3.35 16.57 -36.74
C ALA A 7 -2.82 15.87 -35.49
N SER A 8 -1.52 16.03 -35.21
CA SER A 8 -0.95 15.61 -33.93
C SER A 8 -1.61 16.38 -32.79
N ILE A 9 -2.00 15.67 -31.74
CA ILE A 9 -2.55 16.29 -30.52
C ILE A 9 -1.46 17.20 -29.93
N PRO A 10 -1.71 18.53 -29.80
CA PRO A 10 -0.71 19.40 -29.21
C PRO A 10 -0.53 19.05 -27.73
N VAL A 11 0.72 18.96 -27.30
CA VAL A 11 1.08 18.77 -25.89
C VAL A 11 1.21 20.15 -25.25
N GLY A 12 0.50 20.38 -24.15
CA GLY A 12 0.53 21.64 -23.42
C GLY A 12 0.55 21.42 -21.90
N ASN A 13 1.04 22.42 -21.16
CA ASN A 13 1.01 22.40 -19.69
C ASN A 13 -0.35 22.92 -19.20
N LEU A 14 -1.31 22.02 -19.07
CA LEU A 14 -2.70 22.35 -18.75
C LEU A 14 -3.05 22.09 -17.26
N GLY A 15 -2.10 21.59 -16.48
CA GLY A 15 -2.30 21.30 -15.07
C GLY A 15 -1.40 22.12 -14.15
N LYS A 16 -1.88 22.36 -12.92
CA LYS A 16 -1.13 23.01 -11.85
C LYS A 16 -1.27 22.20 -10.58
N ALA A 17 -0.15 21.86 -9.97
CA ALA A 17 -0.09 21.19 -8.68
C ALA A 17 0.82 21.94 -7.72
N GLU A 18 0.53 21.82 -6.45
CA GLU A 18 1.35 22.33 -5.35
C GLU A 18 1.86 21.16 -4.54
N ASN A 19 3.10 21.20 -4.08
CA ASN A 19 3.65 20.27 -3.12
C ASN A 19 4.28 21.04 -1.96
N LYS A 20 3.93 20.66 -0.72
CA LYS A 20 4.46 21.24 0.52
C LYS A 20 4.93 20.13 1.44
N GLY A 21 6.05 20.35 2.11
CA GLY A 21 6.59 19.35 3.01
C GLY A 21 7.67 19.87 3.92
N ILE A 22 8.15 18.98 4.75
CA ILE A 22 9.25 19.17 5.67
C ILE A 22 10.15 17.94 5.64
N GLU A 23 11.45 18.16 5.60
CA GLU A 23 12.44 17.09 5.68
C GLU A 23 13.44 17.41 6.77
N THR A 24 13.77 16.42 7.59
CA THR A 24 14.73 16.54 8.66
C THR A 24 15.63 15.32 8.68
N ALA A 25 16.91 15.57 9.03
CA ALA A 25 17.86 14.52 9.32
C ALA A 25 18.67 14.91 10.55
N LEU A 26 18.87 13.95 11.45
CA LEU A 26 19.65 14.12 12.66
C LEU A 26 20.66 12.99 12.78
N GLU A 27 21.89 13.33 13.08
CA GLU A 27 22.92 12.36 13.45
C GLU A 27 23.65 12.84 14.69
N VAL A 28 23.80 11.94 15.67
CA VAL A 28 24.56 12.19 16.90
C VAL A 28 25.57 11.05 17.05
N LYS A 29 26.84 11.42 17.20
CA LYS A 29 27.95 10.49 17.45
C LYS A 29 28.67 10.89 18.70
N LYS A 30 28.95 9.94 19.59
CA LYS A 30 29.77 10.21 20.78
C LYS A 30 30.64 9.02 21.11
N ARG A 31 31.90 9.34 21.47
CA ARG A 31 32.83 8.38 22.07
C ARG A 31 33.07 8.79 23.51
N VAL A 32 32.86 7.85 24.42
CA VAL A 32 33.03 8.06 25.85
C VAL A 32 34.42 7.56 26.27
N ALA A 33 34.99 8.15 27.34
CA ALA A 33 36.34 7.85 27.79
C ALA A 33 36.60 6.36 28.16
N ASN A 34 35.54 5.62 28.52
CA ASN A 34 35.62 4.19 28.82
C ASN A 34 35.65 3.28 27.55
N GLY A 35 35.76 3.88 26.34
CA GLY A 35 35.83 3.15 25.09
C GLY A 35 34.46 2.82 24.47
N LEU A 36 33.36 3.24 25.09
CA LEU A 36 32.01 3.15 24.48
C LEU A 36 31.90 4.16 23.36
N PHE A 37 31.45 3.70 22.21
CA PHE A 37 31.01 4.53 21.08
C PHE A 37 29.54 4.27 20.80
N TYR A 38 28.80 5.34 20.58
CA TYR A 38 27.44 5.23 20.02
C TYR A 38 27.21 6.27 18.95
N SER A 39 26.41 5.86 17.97
CA SER A 39 25.92 6.71 16.90
C SER A 39 24.41 6.49 16.79
N LEU A 40 23.64 7.56 16.78
CA LEU A 40 22.20 7.56 16.53
C LEU A 40 21.97 8.39 15.29
N ARG A 41 21.11 7.91 14.40
CA ARG A 41 20.71 8.65 13.19
C ARG A 41 19.21 8.48 12.97
N GLY A 42 18.60 9.53 12.46
CA GLY A 42 17.20 9.51 12.09
C GLY A 42 16.93 10.50 10.98
N ASN A 43 15.99 10.17 10.14
CA ASN A 43 15.44 11.04 9.11
C ASN A 43 13.92 10.94 9.11
N PHE A 44 13.29 12.04 8.76
CA PHE A 44 11.85 12.15 8.65
C PHE A 44 11.54 13.06 7.47
N SER A 45 10.59 12.63 6.63
CA SER A 45 10.07 13.40 5.52
C SER A 45 8.54 13.37 5.57
N PHE A 46 7.93 14.52 5.47
CA PHE A 46 6.51 14.70 5.23
C PHE A 46 6.34 15.56 3.99
N ALA A 47 5.61 15.06 3.00
CA ALA A 47 5.28 15.82 1.80
C ALA A 47 3.82 15.58 1.41
N ARG A 48 3.12 16.66 1.09
CA ARG A 48 1.73 16.60 0.63
C ARG A 48 1.57 17.43 -0.63
N ASN A 49 1.16 16.76 -1.69
CA ASN A 49 0.79 17.42 -2.93
C ASN A 49 -0.72 17.71 -2.99
N LYS A 50 -1.10 18.63 -3.88
CA LYS A 50 -2.48 19.03 -4.13
C LYS A 50 -2.64 19.47 -5.57
N ILE A 51 -3.66 18.96 -6.25
CA ILE A 51 -4.07 19.45 -7.56
C ILE A 51 -4.76 20.80 -7.36
N ILE A 52 -4.28 21.84 -8.04
CA ILE A 52 -4.87 23.16 -8.03
C ILE A 52 -5.78 23.32 -9.25
N GLU A 53 -5.26 22.94 -10.42
CA GLU A 53 -5.95 23.00 -11.69
C GLU A 53 -5.64 21.75 -12.50
N ASN A 54 -6.61 21.25 -13.23
CA ASN A 54 -6.47 20.22 -14.25
C ASN A 54 -7.41 20.55 -15.41
N ASP A 55 -7.09 20.09 -16.61
CA ASP A 55 -7.86 20.34 -17.82
C ASP A 55 -9.03 19.35 -17.99
N GLU A 56 -9.58 18.87 -16.88
CA GLU A 56 -10.75 18.00 -16.90
C GLU A 56 -12.03 18.82 -16.72
N PRO A 57 -13.10 18.47 -17.45
CA PRO A 57 -14.43 19.05 -17.20
C PRO A 57 -14.81 18.89 -15.73
N LYS A 58 -15.55 19.85 -15.20
CA LYS A 58 -16.09 19.70 -13.84
C LYS A 58 -16.98 18.45 -13.79
N PRO A 59 -16.74 17.55 -12.83
CA PRO A 59 -17.60 16.38 -12.68
C PRO A 59 -19.02 16.79 -12.30
N LYS A 60 -19.98 15.91 -12.57
CA LYS A 60 -21.39 16.14 -12.23
C LYS A 60 -21.60 16.36 -10.73
N TYR A 61 -20.81 15.68 -9.91
CA TYR A 61 -20.87 15.77 -8.46
C TYR A 61 -19.54 16.29 -7.90
N GLU A 62 -19.60 17.24 -6.97
CA GLU A 62 -18.42 17.87 -6.37
C GLU A 62 -17.47 16.88 -5.65
N TYR A 63 -18.02 15.82 -5.06
CA TYR A 63 -17.21 14.81 -4.38
C TYR A 63 -16.30 14.00 -5.33
N GLN A 64 -16.56 14.05 -6.64
CA GLN A 64 -15.72 13.42 -7.66
C GLN A 64 -14.63 14.37 -8.19
N ASP A 65 -14.61 15.62 -7.75
CA ASP A 65 -13.60 16.58 -8.22
C ASP A 65 -12.20 16.23 -7.68
N ALA A 66 -11.26 16.03 -8.58
CA ALA A 66 -9.87 15.79 -8.25
C ALA A 66 -9.14 17.02 -7.74
N ARG A 67 -9.63 18.24 -8.11
CA ARG A 67 -9.05 19.50 -7.63
C ARG A 67 -9.19 19.64 -6.13
N GLY A 68 -8.12 20.07 -5.50
CA GLY A 68 -8.04 20.14 -4.05
C GLY A 68 -7.60 18.84 -3.38
N ARG A 69 -7.50 17.72 -4.12
CA ARG A 69 -7.05 16.42 -3.64
C ARG A 69 -5.60 16.13 -4.04
N ARG A 70 -5.03 15.00 -3.56
CA ARG A 70 -3.69 14.54 -3.94
C ARG A 70 -3.69 14.08 -5.40
N ILE A 71 -2.52 14.13 -6.04
CA ILE A 71 -2.35 13.73 -7.46
C ILE A 71 -2.72 12.26 -7.66
N ASP A 72 -2.34 11.40 -6.72
CA ASP A 72 -2.60 9.96 -6.76
C ASP A 72 -3.75 9.52 -5.83
N GLN A 73 -4.71 10.43 -5.58
CA GLN A 73 -5.91 10.11 -4.83
C GLN A 73 -6.73 9.05 -5.56
N THR A 74 -6.95 7.93 -4.90
CA THR A 74 -7.83 6.89 -5.43
C THR A 74 -9.29 7.28 -5.26
N PHE A 75 -10.07 7.15 -6.35
CA PHE A 75 -11.52 7.21 -6.32
C PHE A 75 -12.09 5.80 -6.43
N GLY A 76 -13.01 5.47 -5.56
CA GLY A 76 -13.58 4.14 -5.51
C GLY A 76 -14.90 4.10 -4.76
N LEU A 77 -15.53 2.94 -4.76
CA LEU A 77 -16.80 2.70 -4.10
C LEU A 77 -16.64 2.45 -2.60
N VAL A 78 -17.64 2.84 -1.84
CA VAL A 78 -17.71 2.55 -0.40
C VAL A 78 -18.44 1.23 -0.21
N ALA A 79 -17.72 0.18 0.20
CA ALA A 79 -18.31 -1.13 0.49
C ALA A 79 -19.04 -1.11 1.84
N LEU A 80 -20.24 -1.67 1.86
CA LEU A 80 -21.08 -1.86 3.05
C LEU A 80 -21.03 -3.29 3.60
N GLY A 81 -20.28 -4.18 2.97
CA GLY A 81 -20.19 -5.60 3.25
C GLY A 81 -20.66 -6.44 2.06
N PHE A 82 -21.27 -7.57 2.34
CA PHE A 82 -21.77 -8.49 1.32
C PHE A 82 -23.30 -8.59 1.37
N PHE A 83 -23.90 -8.79 0.22
CA PHE A 83 -25.34 -9.14 0.17
C PHE A 83 -25.59 -10.44 0.91
N LYS A 84 -26.59 -10.45 1.79
CA LYS A 84 -26.91 -11.60 2.63
C LYS A 84 -27.73 -12.64 1.86
N ASP A 85 -28.76 -12.18 1.17
CA ASP A 85 -29.76 -13.00 0.47
C ASP A 85 -30.41 -12.21 -0.68
N GLN A 86 -31.37 -12.81 -1.34
CA GLN A 86 -32.12 -12.21 -2.46
C GLN A 86 -33.03 -11.06 -2.01
N ASP A 87 -33.52 -11.08 -0.78
CA ASP A 87 -34.37 -10.01 -0.27
C ASP A 87 -33.52 -8.77 0.07
N ASP A 88 -32.29 -8.95 0.59
CA ASP A 88 -31.34 -7.85 0.76
C ASP A 88 -30.97 -7.21 -0.59
N ILE A 89 -30.79 -8.00 -1.65
CA ILE A 89 -30.55 -7.48 -3.00
C ILE A 89 -31.74 -6.67 -3.52
N LYS A 90 -32.97 -7.19 -3.40
CA LYS A 90 -34.18 -6.50 -3.86
C LYS A 90 -34.46 -5.19 -3.15
N ASN A 91 -34.10 -5.11 -1.86
CA ASN A 91 -34.33 -3.94 -1.02
C ASN A 91 -33.14 -2.94 -1.03
N SER A 92 -32.14 -3.17 -1.87
CA SER A 92 -30.95 -2.33 -1.99
C SER A 92 -30.93 -1.59 -3.32
N PRO A 93 -30.20 -0.46 -3.43
CA PRO A 93 -29.95 0.19 -4.70
C PRO A 93 -29.37 -0.78 -5.74
N LYS A 94 -29.82 -0.63 -6.99
CA LYS A 94 -29.39 -1.50 -8.08
C LYS A 94 -27.93 -1.24 -8.43
N GLN A 95 -27.07 -2.26 -8.35
CA GLN A 95 -25.68 -2.16 -8.81
C GLN A 95 -25.56 -2.49 -10.31
N THR A 96 -24.85 -1.66 -11.07
CA THR A 96 -24.83 -1.73 -12.54
C THR A 96 -23.55 -2.33 -13.13
N PHE A 97 -22.58 -2.68 -12.31
CA PHE A 97 -21.27 -3.20 -12.76
C PHE A 97 -21.35 -4.62 -13.33
N GLN A 98 -22.44 -5.31 -13.05
CA GLN A 98 -22.73 -6.67 -13.54
C GLN A 98 -24.21 -6.86 -13.75
N SER A 99 -24.60 -7.71 -14.71
CA SER A 99 -26.00 -7.98 -15.03
C SER A 99 -26.76 -8.66 -13.90
N THR A 100 -26.08 -9.49 -13.12
CA THR A 100 -26.69 -10.28 -12.05
C THR A 100 -25.84 -10.21 -10.79
N VAL A 101 -26.37 -9.65 -9.73
CA VAL A 101 -25.78 -9.62 -8.38
C VAL A 101 -26.35 -10.79 -7.58
N ARG A 102 -25.54 -11.38 -6.73
CA ARG A 102 -25.85 -12.59 -5.96
C ARG A 102 -25.55 -12.38 -4.47
N PRO A 103 -26.15 -13.18 -3.57
CA PRO A 103 -25.70 -13.25 -2.19
C PRO A 103 -24.20 -13.54 -2.12
N GLY A 104 -23.48 -12.79 -1.28
CA GLY A 104 -22.03 -12.87 -1.19
C GLY A 104 -21.26 -11.93 -2.11
N ASP A 105 -21.90 -11.27 -3.06
CA ASP A 105 -21.30 -10.15 -3.79
C ASP A 105 -21.18 -8.92 -2.90
N ILE A 106 -20.23 -8.05 -3.22
CA ILE A 106 -20.02 -6.81 -2.47
C ILE A 106 -21.21 -5.86 -2.68
N LYS A 107 -21.73 -5.37 -1.57
CA LYS A 107 -22.77 -4.34 -1.52
C LYS A 107 -22.11 -2.99 -1.38
N TYR A 108 -22.39 -2.06 -2.28
CA TYR A 108 -21.83 -0.71 -2.28
C TYR A 108 -22.87 0.32 -1.87
N LYS A 109 -22.36 1.44 -1.35
CA LYS A 109 -23.17 2.57 -0.96
C LYS A 109 -23.55 3.41 -2.17
N ASP A 110 -24.81 3.70 -2.31
CA ASP A 110 -25.34 4.76 -3.17
C ASP A 110 -25.02 6.11 -2.49
N ILE A 111 -24.16 6.89 -3.11
CA ILE A 111 -23.65 8.14 -2.55
C ILE A 111 -24.54 9.32 -2.94
N ASN A 112 -25.06 9.31 -4.17
CA ASN A 112 -25.88 10.40 -4.70
C ASN A 112 -27.38 10.24 -4.35
N GLY A 113 -27.78 9.04 -3.88
CA GLY A 113 -29.16 8.75 -3.44
C GLY A 113 -30.16 8.56 -4.58
N ASP A 114 -29.70 8.22 -5.78
CA ASP A 114 -30.60 8.06 -6.94
C ASP A 114 -31.19 6.66 -7.10
N GLY A 115 -30.86 5.74 -6.19
CA GLY A 115 -31.33 4.35 -6.18
C GLY A 115 -30.52 3.40 -7.07
N VAL A 116 -29.43 3.89 -7.66
CA VAL A 116 -28.54 3.11 -8.53
C VAL A 116 -27.11 3.29 -8.03
N VAL A 117 -26.32 2.22 -8.01
CA VAL A 117 -24.89 2.28 -7.74
C VAL A 117 -24.12 2.12 -9.05
N ASP A 118 -23.41 3.17 -9.44
CA ASP A 118 -22.65 3.22 -10.68
C ASP A 118 -21.36 4.03 -10.53
N GLU A 119 -20.78 4.49 -11.65
CA GLU A 119 -19.56 5.30 -11.66
C GLU A 119 -19.72 6.66 -10.94
N TYR A 120 -20.96 7.14 -10.79
CA TYR A 120 -21.23 8.38 -10.07
C TYR A 120 -21.15 8.25 -8.56
N ASP A 121 -21.08 7.02 -8.02
CA ASP A 121 -20.92 6.76 -6.58
C ASP A 121 -19.46 6.62 -6.13
N LYS A 122 -18.52 6.73 -7.07
CA LYS A 122 -17.09 6.73 -6.73
C LYS A 122 -16.71 8.02 -6.03
N VAL A 123 -16.14 7.90 -4.85
CA VAL A 123 -15.64 9.01 -4.02
C VAL A 123 -14.16 8.84 -3.75
N ALA A 124 -13.51 9.89 -3.29
CA ALA A 124 -12.13 9.78 -2.82
C ALA A 124 -12.06 8.87 -1.58
N ILE A 125 -11.31 7.79 -1.67
CA ILE A 125 -11.13 6.81 -0.60
C ILE A 125 -9.67 6.73 -0.17
N GLY A 126 -9.45 6.58 1.13
CA GLY A 126 -8.15 6.37 1.72
C GLY A 126 -7.16 7.55 1.59
N ASP A 127 -5.95 7.26 1.99
CA ASP A 127 -4.78 8.09 1.75
C ASP A 127 -4.20 7.81 0.35
N PRO A 128 -3.31 8.66 -0.20
CA PRO A 128 -2.68 8.40 -1.49
C PRO A 128 -1.86 7.10 -1.48
N ARG A 129 -1.63 6.55 -2.67
CA ARG A 129 -0.78 5.35 -2.82
C ARG A 129 0.68 5.66 -2.49
N THR A 130 1.15 6.85 -2.81
CA THR A 130 2.48 7.35 -2.42
C THR A 130 2.43 7.83 -0.97
N PRO A 131 3.29 7.32 -0.07
CA PRO A 131 3.29 7.74 1.33
C PRO A 131 3.54 9.23 1.50
N GLU A 132 2.74 9.92 2.30
CA GLU A 132 2.99 11.30 2.69
C GLU A 132 4.08 11.41 3.78
N ILE A 133 4.29 10.35 4.56
CA ILE A 133 5.29 10.28 5.62
C ILE A 133 6.24 9.14 5.33
N MET A 134 7.53 9.43 5.30
CA MET A 134 8.61 8.44 5.30
C MET A 134 9.59 8.75 6.42
N PHE A 135 10.09 7.72 7.10
CA PHE A 135 11.04 7.90 8.18
C PHE A 135 12.01 6.72 8.28
N GLY A 136 13.18 7.02 8.82
CA GLY A 136 14.14 6.01 9.18
C GLY A 136 14.85 6.42 10.45
N PHE A 137 15.18 5.46 11.31
CA PHE A 137 15.94 5.70 12.50
C PHE A 137 16.74 4.47 12.89
N GLY A 138 17.87 4.70 13.52
CA GLY A 138 18.70 3.60 13.96
C GLY A 138 19.98 4.09 14.64
N GLY A 139 20.85 3.17 14.94
CA GLY A 139 22.11 3.50 15.58
C GLY A 139 23.05 2.33 15.62
N THR A 140 24.28 2.68 16.01
CA THR A 140 25.36 1.73 16.25
C THR A 140 25.87 1.94 17.67
N VAL A 141 26.09 0.87 18.39
CA VAL A 141 26.77 0.85 19.66
C VAL A 141 28.00 -0.03 19.52
N ALA A 142 29.17 0.49 19.86
CA ALA A 142 30.39 -0.28 19.90
C ALA A 142 31.05 -0.15 21.28
N TYR A 143 31.42 -1.27 21.86
CA TYR A 143 32.12 -1.31 23.13
C TYR A 143 33.23 -2.35 23.10
N LYS A 144 34.47 -1.89 23.35
CA LYS A 144 35.66 -2.73 23.21
C LYS A 144 35.75 -3.31 21.80
N ASN A 145 35.54 -4.61 21.70
CA ASN A 145 35.65 -5.37 20.45
C ASN A 145 34.29 -5.70 19.80
N PHE A 146 33.20 -5.45 20.51
CA PHE A 146 31.85 -5.71 20.01
C PHE A 146 31.22 -4.47 19.40
N ASP A 147 30.47 -4.64 18.32
CA ASP A 147 29.61 -3.65 17.75
C ASP A 147 28.26 -4.23 17.36
N VAL A 148 27.20 -3.45 17.55
CA VAL A 148 25.84 -3.77 17.14
C VAL A 148 25.26 -2.56 16.42
N SER A 149 24.64 -2.79 15.28
CA SER A 149 23.95 -1.77 14.50
C SER A 149 22.54 -2.22 14.15
N LEU A 150 21.58 -1.32 14.34
CA LEU A 150 20.18 -1.53 13.97
C LEU A 150 19.68 -0.33 13.17
N PHE A 151 18.90 -0.60 12.15
CA PHE A 151 18.26 0.46 11.37
C PHE A 151 16.84 0.08 11.00
N PHE A 152 15.90 0.97 11.31
CA PHE A 152 14.48 0.84 11.02
C PHE A 152 14.09 1.82 9.94
N THR A 153 13.15 1.42 9.09
CA THR A 153 12.48 2.28 8.11
C THR A 153 10.98 2.11 8.20
N GLY A 154 10.25 3.13 7.82
CA GLY A 154 8.80 3.03 7.78
C GLY A 154 8.17 4.11 6.91
N ALA A 155 6.92 3.86 6.60
CA ALA A 155 6.05 4.79 5.90
C ALA A 155 4.69 4.88 6.58
N ALA A 156 4.03 6.02 6.43
CA ALA A 156 2.68 6.24 6.95
C ALA A 156 1.90 7.21 6.07
N LYS A 157 0.60 7.33 6.31
CA LYS A 157 -0.28 8.13 5.47
C LYS A 157 -0.25 7.65 4.01
N THR A 158 -0.48 6.37 3.82
CA THR A 158 -0.61 5.73 2.52
C THR A 158 -1.65 4.62 2.59
N SER A 159 -2.37 4.41 1.50
CA SER A 159 -3.29 3.30 1.34
C SER A 159 -2.75 2.29 0.34
N PHE A 160 -2.92 1.04 0.68
CA PHE A 160 -2.60 -0.09 -0.19
C PHE A 160 -3.92 -0.70 -0.70
N PHE A 161 -3.99 -0.98 -2.00
CA PHE A 161 -5.17 -1.60 -2.60
C PHE A 161 -4.82 -3.02 -3.05
N LEU A 162 -5.54 -3.99 -2.50
CA LEU A 162 -5.46 -5.39 -2.88
C LEU A 162 -6.28 -5.60 -4.16
N GLU A 163 -5.68 -5.34 -5.31
CA GLU A 163 -6.38 -5.34 -6.60
C GLU A 163 -5.68 -6.24 -7.63
N GLY A 164 -6.40 -6.54 -8.70
CA GLY A 164 -5.85 -7.25 -9.87
C GLY A 164 -5.73 -8.77 -9.66
N ALA A 165 -4.95 -9.39 -10.54
CA ALA A 165 -4.82 -10.84 -10.65
C ALA A 165 -4.35 -11.56 -9.38
N THR A 166 -3.73 -10.83 -8.47
CA THR A 166 -3.26 -11.40 -7.19
C THR A 166 -4.41 -11.69 -6.24
N VAL A 167 -5.49 -10.90 -6.28
CA VAL A 167 -6.57 -10.96 -5.28
C VAL A 167 -7.90 -11.31 -5.91
N TYR A 168 -8.15 -10.89 -7.16
CA TYR A 168 -9.39 -11.18 -7.85
C TYR A 168 -9.41 -12.63 -8.36
N PRO A 169 -10.29 -13.49 -7.80
CA PRO A 169 -10.36 -14.88 -8.23
C PRO A 169 -10.70 -14.99 -9.72
N PHE A 170 -9.98 -15.83 -10.43
CA PHE A 170 -10.28 -16.18 -11.84
C PHE A 170 -10.42 -14.97 -12.77
N LEU A 171 -9.68 -13.90 -12.53
CA LEU A 171 -9.67 -12.71 -13.38
C LEU A 171 -9.35 -13.09 -14.83
N ASN A 172 -10.06 -12.50 -15.80
CA ASN A 172 -9.98 -12.77 -17.24
C ASN A 172 -10.57 -14.13 -17.69
N GLY A 173 -11.43 -14.75 -16.87
CA GLY A 173 -12.20 -15.90 -17.28
C GLY A 173 -11.67 -17.25 -16.82
N GLU A 174 -12.31 -18.28 -17.30
CA GLU A 174 -12.11 -19.65 -16.85
C GLU A 174 -10.66 -20.11 -16.90
N GLY A 175 -10.09 -20.50 -15.76
CA GLY A 175 -8.80 -21.17 -15.65
C GLY A 175 -7.55 -20.34 -15.95
N THR A 176 -7.67 -19.03 -16.21
CA THR A 176 -6.51 -18.19 -16.53
C THR A 176 -5.71 -17.74 -15.31
N TRP A 177 -6.37 -17.55 -14.17
CA TRP A 177 -5.73 -17.14 -12.91
C TRP A 177 -6.24 -17.98 -11.75
N ASN A 178 -5.35 -18.24 -10.79
CA ASN A 178 -5.70 -18.95 -9.56
C ASN A 178 -6.34 -18.01 -8.53
N VAL A 179 -6.78 -18.58 -7.42
CA VAL A 179 -7.23 -17.86 -6.23
C VAL A 179 -6.20 -18.02 -5.12
N LEU A 180 -5.86 -16.95 -4.43
CA LEU A 180 -5.00 -17.03 -3.24
C LEU A 180 -5.72 -17.82 -2.14
N ARG A 181 -4.97 -18.65 -1.39
CA ARG A 181 -5.51 -19.41 -0.25
C ARG A 181 -6.18 -18.49 0.76
N GLU A 182 -5.57 -17.33 1.09
CA GLU A 182 -6.15 -16.33 1.99
C GLU A 182 -7.54 -15.86 1.53
N VAL A 183 -7.72 -15.62 0.22
CA VAL A 183 -8.99 -15.23 -0.36
C VAL A 183 -9.98 -16.39 -0.30
N TYR A 184 -9.55 -17.60 -0.69
CA TYR A 184 -10.40 -18.78 -0.70
C TYR A 184 -10.87 -19.17 0.70
N ASP A 185 -9.99 -19.21 1.68
CA ASP A 185 -10.29 -19.63 3.05
C ASP A 185 -11.18 -18.62 3.80
N ASN A 186 -11.08 -17.33 3.44
CA ASN A 186 -11.85 -16.25 4.06
C ASN A 186 -12.97 -15.69 3.15
N ARG A 187 -13.36 -16.43 2.10
CA ARG A 187 -14.45 -16.04 1.20
C ARG A 187 -15.81 -16.14 1.88
N TRP A 188 -16.74 -15.41 1.32
CA TRP A 188 -18.14 -15.55 1.70
C TRP A 188 -18.72 -16.90 1.23
N THR A 189 -19.41 -17.58 2.14
CA THR A 189 -20.31 -18.71 1.92
C THR A 189 -21.51 -18.52 2.84
N SER A 190 -22.59 -19.28 2.67
CA SER A 190 -23.73 -19.24 3.60
C SER A 190 -23.33 -19.53 5.06
N GLU A 191 -22.29 -20.33 5.26
CA GLU A 191 -21.80 -20.71 6.59
C GLU A 191 -20.84 -19.65 7.17
N THR A 192 -20.07 -18.96 6.32
CA THR A 192 -19.06 -17.98 6.73
C THR A 192 -19.52 -16.53 6.59
N ALA A 193 -20.80 -16.30 6.24
CA ALA A 193 -21.34 -14.97 5.96
C ALA A 193 -21.05 -13.90 7.03
N ALA A 194 -21.02 -14.31 8.32
CA ALA A 194 -20.74 -13.41 9.43
C ALA A 194 -19.24 -13.06 9.63
N THR A 195 -18.34 -13.87 9.10
CA THR A 195 -16.88 -13.75 9.33
C THR A 195 -16.07 -13.57 8.05
N ALA A 196 -16.71 -13.66 6.90
CA ALA A 196 -16.07 -13.52 5.60
C ALA A 196 -15.37 -12.17 5.44
N LYS A 197 -14.16 -12.21 4.90
CA LYS A 197 -13.35 -11.02 4.58
C LYS A 197 -13.31 -10.71 3.08
N TYR A 198 -13.71 -11.66 2.25
CA TYR A 198 -13.71 -11.56 0.80
C TYR A 198 -15.06 -12.00 0.24
N PRO A 199 -15.45 -11.49 -0.92
CA PRO A 199 -16.73 -11.86 -1.53
C PRO A 199 -16.78 -13.34 -1.92
N ILE A 200 -17.93 -13.77 -2.40
CA ILE A 200 -18.11 -15.10 -2.99
C ILE A 200 -17.12 -15.30 -4.13
N VAL A 201 -16.52 -16.49 -4.18
CA VAL A 201 -15.62 -16.90 -5.26
C VAL A 201 -16.41 -17.69 -6.30
N LEU A 202 -16.41 -17.21 -7.52
CA LEU A 202 -17.10 -17.82 -8.67
C LEU A 202 -16.08 -18.15 -9.74
N ASN A 203 -16.28 -19.27 -10.45
CA ASN A 203 -15.46 -19.60 -11.62
C ASN A 203 -15.93 -18.81 -12.85
N ALA A 204 -16.00 -17.51 -12.71
CA ALA A 204 -16.38 -16.56 -13.77
C ALA A 204 -15.97 -15.15 -13.34
N ASN A 205 -15.89 -14.24 -14.30
CA ASN A 205 -15.67 -12.82 -13.98
C ASN A 205 -16.78 -12.28 -13.09
N SER A 206 -16.39 -11.62 -12.02
CA SER A 206 -17.30 -10.98 -11.08
C SER A 206 -17.03 -9.47 -11.04
N TYR A 207 -17.39 -8.79 -12.12
CA TYR A 207 -17.10 -7.36 -12.31
C TYR A 207 -17.64 -6.48 -11.19
N ASN A 208 -18.74 -6.87 -10.55
CA ASN A 208 -19.23 -6.20 -9.35
C ASN A 208 -18.20 -6.26 -8.22
N ASN A 209 -17.55 -7.41 -8.04
CA ASN A 209 -16.59 -7.61 -6.96
C ASN A 209 -15.17 -7.12 -7.31
N TYR A 210 -14.91 -6.74 -8.57
CA TYR A 210 -13.61 -6.25 -9.03
C TYR A 210 -13.52 -4.73 -9.07
N GLN A 211 -14.50 -4.03 -8.47
CA GLN A 211 -14.46 -2.58 -8.40
C GLN A 211 -13.46 -2.10 -7.33
N THR A 212 -12.68 -1.08 -7.69
CA THR A 212 -11.87 -0.34 -6.72
C THR A 212 -12.77 0.17 -5.60
N SER A 213 -12.51 -0.25 -4.38
CA SER A 213 -13.40 0.03 -3.25
C SER A 213 -12.70 -0.06 -1.91
N THR A 214 -13.39 0.41 -0.87
CA THR A 214 -12.92 0.27 0.51
C THR A 214 -12.80 -1.18 0.97
N MET A 215 -13.44 -2.14 0.27
CA MET A 215 -13.30 -3.58 0.56
C MET A 215 -11.84 -4.04 0.43
N TYR A 216 -11.15 -3.59 -0.60
CA TYR A 216 -9.78 -3.98 -0.91
C TYR A 216 -8.73 -2.99 -0.39
N MET A 217 -9.17 -1.89 0.20
CA MET A 217 -8.28 -0.89 0.78
C MET A 217 -7.70 -1.38 2.13
N ARG A 218 -6.42 -1.20 2.30
CA ARG A 218 -5.69 -1.47 3.55
C ARG A 218 -4.88 -0.24 3.94
N ASN A 219 -4.63 -0.09 5.24
CA ASN A 219 -3.64 0.88 5.69
C ASN A 219 -2.25 0.40 5.23
N GLY A 220 -1.58 1.19 4.40
CA GLY A 220 -0.26 0.89 3.86
C GLY A 220 0.90 1.26 4.79
N SER A 221 0.62 1.76 5.99
CA SER A 221 1.66 2.12 6.95
C SER A 221 2.41 0.89 7.47
N TYR A 222 3.71 1.01 7.62
CA TYR A 222 4.55 -0.06 8.14
C TYR A 222 5.77 0.48 8.90
N LEU A 223 6.36 -0.39 9.72
CA LEU A 223 7.67 -0.25 10.35
C LEU A 223 8.47 -1.52 10.11
N ARG A 224 9.68 -1.39 9.57
CA ARG A 224 10.55 -2.52 9.23
C ARG A 224 11.92 -2.39 9.89
N LEU A 225 12.41 -3.48 10.50
CA LEU A 225 13.82 -3.63 10.85
C LEU A 225 14.59 -3.91 9.55
N LYS A 226 15.07 -2.83 8.92
CA LYS A 226 15.67 -2.84 7.57
C LYS A 226 17.01 -3.52 7.57
N SER A 227 17.84 -3.26 8.61
CA SER A 227 19.11 -3.96 8.80
C SER A 227 19.43 -4.13 10.27
N ALA A 228 20.03 -5.27 10.60
CA ALA A 228 20.67 -5.53 11.88
C ALA A 228 22.03 -6.17 11.63
N GLU A 229 23.02 -5.74 12.35
CA GLU A 229 24.38 -6.28 12.28
C GLU A 229 24.97 -6.40 13.67
N ILE A 230 25.68 -7.50 13.93
CA ILE A 230 26.50 -7.70 15.08
C ILE A 230 27.91 -8.09 14.62
N GLY A 231 28.91 -7.42 15.14
CA GLY A 231 30.30 -7.63 14.80
C GLY A 231 31.21 -7.81 16.01
N TYR A 232 32.29 -8.54 15.80
CA TYR A 232 33.38 -8.68 16.76
C TYR A 232 34.73 -8.49 16.05
N THR A 233 35.56 -7.62 16.58
CA THR A 233 36.89 -7.29 16.04
C THR A 233 37.99 -7.92 16.89
N PHE A 234 38.72 -8.88 16.32
CA PHE A 234 39.87 -9.51 16.92
C PHE A 234 41.10 -8.59 16.74
N LYS A 235 41.86 -8.38 17.82
CA LYS A 235 43.11 -7.62 17.85
C LYS A 235 44.11 -8.32 18.76
N GLY A 236 45.39 -8.04 18.56
CA GLY A 236 46.44 -8.48 19.45
C GLY A 236 47.48 -9.38 18.79
N ARG A 237 48.49 -9.81 19.55
CA ARG A 237 49.70 -10.47 19.07
C ARG A 237 49.54 -11.60 18.07
N LEU A 238 48.47 -12.36 18.14
CA LEU A 238 48.21 -13.45 17.19
C LEU A 238 47.85 -12.91 15.80
N ILE A 239 47.09 -11.81 15.74
CA ILE A 239 46.70 -11.14 14.52
C ILE A 239 47.90 -10.40 13.93
N ASP A 240 48.69 -9.72 14.79
CA ASP A 240 49.94 -9.02 14.39
C ASP A 240 50.93 -10.00 13.73
N LYS A 241 51.06 -11.24 14.23
CA LYS A 241 51.90 -12.29 13.62
C LYS A 241 51.43 -12.72 12.23
N MET A 242 50.14 -12.50 11.89
CA MET A 242 49.59 -12.75 10.57
C MET A 242 49.72 -11.58 9.62
N PHE A 243 50.53 -10.56 9.99
CA PHE A 243 50.72 -9.30 9.25
C PHE A 243 49.40 -8.54 9.02
N MET A 244 48.46 -8.61 9.98
CA MET A 244 47.16 -7.95 9.94
C MET A 244 46.97 -7.08 11.18
N ASP A 245 46.38 -5.89 11.04
CA ASP A 245 46.04 -5.01 12.16
C ASP A 245 44.87 -5.48 12.97
N ASN A 246 43.87 -6.08 12.30
CA ASN A 246 42.71 -6.64 12.94
C ASN A 246 41.97 -7.60 11.98
N ILE A 247 41.12 -8.47 12.54
CA ILE A 247 40.15 -9.30 11.81
C ILE A 247 38.80 -9.00 12.39
N ARG A 248 37.82 -8.56 11.58
CA ARG A 248 36.44 -8.37 12.00
C ARG A 248 35.56 -9.48 11.43
N LEU A 249 34.88 -10.23 12.31
CA LEU A 249 33.81 -11.12 11.95
C LEU A 249 32.47 -10.44 12.25
N PHE A 250 31.55 -10.54 11.33
CA PHE A 250 30.21 -9.97 11.51
C PHE A 250 29.13 -10.87 10.92
N CYS A 251 27.94 -10.75 11.49
CA CYS A 251 26.72 -11.32 10.94
C CYS A 251 25.75 -10.18 10.71
N ASN A 252 25.14 -10.14 9.54
CA ASN A 252 24.12 -9.15 9.23
C ASN A 252 22.86 -9.82 8.67
N GLY A 253 21.74 -9.15 8.86
CA GLY A 253 20.47 -9.53 8.30
C GLY A 253 19.72 -8.30 7.79
N GLN A 254 18.91 -8.49 6.75
CA GLN A 254 18.09 -7.44 6.17
C GLN A 254 16.61 -7.85 6.17
N ASN A 255 15.73 -6.85 6.32
CA ASN A 255 14.29 -7.03 6.33
C ASN A 255 13.79 -8.09 7.35
N LEU A 256 14.42 -8.14 8.53
CA LEU A 256 14.23 -9.20 9.51
C LEU A 256 12.86 -9.20 10.16
N LEU A 257 12.23 -8.05 10.28
CA LEU A 257 10.91 -7.90 10.91
C LEU A 257 10.15 -6.78 10.20
N THR A 258 8.90 -7.04 9.87
CA THR A 258 7.98 -6.02 9.36
C THR A 258 6.70 -6.02 10.18
N LEU A 259 6.33 -4.86 10.69
CA LEU A 259 5.05 -4.59 11.35
C LEU A 259 4.19 -3.79 10.37
N ASP A 260 3.12 -4.38 9.87
CA ASP A 260 2.22 -3.81 8.87
C ASP A 260 0.76 -4.24 9.09
N TYR A 261 -0.16 -3.63 8.34
CA TYR A 261 -1.59 -3.94 8.36
C TYR A 261 -2.05 -4.78 7.16
N ILE A 262 -1.18 -5.06 6.19
CA ILE A 262 -1.55 -5.73 4.93
C ILE A 262 -1.52 -7.25 5.09
N LYS A 263 -0.48 -7.81 5.70
CA LYS A 263 -0.27 -9.21 6.10
C LYS A 263 -0.08 -10.24 4.98
N ILE A 264 -0.54 -9.98 3.77
CA ILE A 264 -0.53 -10.95 2.66
C ILE A 264 0.46 -10.62 1.55
N VAL A 265 0.96 -9.39 1.51
CA VAL A 265 1.99 -8.93 0.56
C VAL A 265 2.94 -7.98 1.27
N ASP A 266 4.12 -7.78 0.69
CA ASP A 266 5.08 -6.81 1.23
C ASP A 266 4.56 -5.37 1.07
N PRO A 267 4.50 -4.56 2.15
CA PRO A 267 4.01 -3.19 2.09
C PRO A 267 4.84 -2.26 1.20
N GLU A 268 6.11 -2.60 0.90
CA GLU A 268 6.94 -1.85 -0.05
C GLU A 268 6.62 -2.17 -1.52
N SER A 269 5.83 -3.22 -1.81
CA SER A 269 5.48 -3.64 -3.18
C SER A 269 4.35 -2.82 -3.83
N ASN A 270 4.10 -1.62 -3.38
CA ASN A 270 2.96 -0.77 -3.78
C ASN A 270 2.98 -0.29 -5.25
N ASN A 271 3.76 -0.89 -6.10
CA ASN A 271 3.88 -0.48 -7.50
C ASN A 271 2.99 -1.30 -8.42
N GLY A 272 1.69 -1.16 -8.30
CA GLY A 272 0.68 -1.61 -9.24
C GLY A 272 1.10 -2.75 -10.17
N VAL A 273 0.33 -3.81 -10.20
CA VAL A 273 0.48 -4.98 -11.06
C VAL A 273 1.42 -6.08 -10.52
N GLY A 274 0.88 -6.89 -9.63
CA GLY A 274 1.06 -8.34 -9.77
C GLY A 274 2.38 -8.98 -9.34
N THR A 275 3.27 -8.32 -8.64
CA THR A 275 4.41 -9.01 -8.04
C THR A 275 4.17 -9.26 -6.56
N VAL A 276 3.77 -10.49 -6.24
CA VAL A 276 3.78 -11.00 -4.88
C VAL A 276 5.23 -11.32 -4.52
N SER A 277 5.83 -10.54 -3.63
CA SER A 277 7.07 -10.92 -2.98
C SER A 277 6.71 -11.75 -1.75
N TYR A 278 6.93 -13.05 -1.81
CA TYR A 278 6.88 -13.89 -0.60
C TYR A 278 8.20 -13.72 0.16
N THR A 279 8.12 -13.30 1.40
CA THR A 279 9.21 -13.44 2.39
C THR A 279 9.03 -14.72 3.17
#